data_9b99335c36287e684666d18325f859a9
#
_entry.id   9b99335c36287e684666d18325f859a9
#
_cell.length_a   1.000
_cell.length_b   1.000
_cell.length_c   1.000
_cell.angle_alpha   90.00
_cell.angle_beta   90.00
_cell.angle_gamma   90.00
#
_symmetry.space_group_name_H-M   'P 1'
#
loop_
_entity.id
_entity.type
_entity.pdbx_description
1 polymer ?
#
loop_
_entity_poly.entity_id
_entity_poly.type
_entity_poly.pdbx_seq_one_letter_code
_entity_poly.pdbx_strand_id
1 'polypeptide(L)'
;TRYAPRYFVYHTLMWLVEIGLNILRRITPASVREAVARPIIERVWPPVGGVKFGDLRQTSPLREIADSDAGTPIDQYYVETFLTRQAHHIQATVLEFHADDYTCRFGGDRVRTSNIFELVENKIDPNTESDLTIPHDIPAETYDCIIIPQMLHRIYNLDTTVQTLYRCLKPGGVLLATVPGIGLINDDNPARVGYWAFTEKAVHQLFAPVFGTGNIKTQAYGNVLAASAFYHNLASNELAQTKLDHQDDQYQLLITIRAIKV
;
A
#
# COMPACT_ATOMS: atom_id res chain seq x y z
N THR A 1 6.47 -25.11 -7.16
CA THR A 1 6.76 -26.03 -6.03
C THR A 1 8.24 -26.32 -5.78
N ARG A 2 9.18 -25.81 -6.58
CA ARG A 2 10.63 -26.06 -6.38
C ARG A 2 11.39 -24.94 -5.63
N TYR A 3 10.75 -23.80 -5.30
CA TYR A 3 11.42 -22.65 -4.69
C TYR A 3 11.11 -22.44 -3.19
N ALA A 4 10.01 -22.98 -2.65
CA ALA A 4 9.68 -22.87 -1.23
C ALA A 4 10.74 -23.48 -0.27
N PRO A 5 11.39 -24.63 -0.58
CA PRO A 5 12.43 -25.16 0.29
C PRO A 5 13.69 -24.31 0.33
N ARG A 6 14.01 -23.58 -0.76
CA ARG A 6 15.20 -22.73 -0.81
C ARG A 6 15.10 -21.47 0.05
N TYR A 7 13.90 -20.89 0.17
CA TYR A 7 13.67 -19.68 0.97
C TYR A 7 13.73 -19.98 2.47
N PHE A 8 13.13 -21.10 2.90
CA PHE A 8 13.20 -21.57 4.29
C PHE A 8 14.64 -21.98 4.66
N VAL A 9 15.33 -22.71 3.78
CA VAL A 9 16.74 -23.06 3.95
C VAL A 9 17.64 -21.82 3.96
N TYR A 10 17.30 -20.78 3.19
CA TYR A 10 18.01 -19.50 3.13
C TYR A 10 17.90 -18.74 4.46
N HIS A 11 16.71 -18.51 5.00
CA HIS A 11 16.53 -17.83 6.28
C HIS A 11 17.14 -18.62 7.44
N THR A 12 17.01 -19.93 7.43
CA THR A 12 17.64 -20.79 8.45
C THR A 12 19.15 -20.79 8.32
N LEU A 13 19.70 -20.81 7.11
CA LEU A 13 21.15 -20.71 6.86
C LEU A 13 21.70 -19.33 7.24
N MET A 14 20.99 -18.24 6.90
CA MET A 14 21.38 -16.87 7.28
C MET A 14 21.31 -16.68 8.79
N TRP A 15 20.30 -17.19 9.46
CA TRP A 15 20.18 -17.16 10.91
C TRP A 15 21.31 -17.99 11.59
N LEU A 16 21.64 -19.16 11.05
CA LEU A 16 22.77 -19.98 11.52
C LEU A 16 24.12 -19.30 11.21
N VAL A 17 24.26 -18.63 10.08
CA VAL A 17 25.45 -17.84 9.73
C VAL A 17 25.56 -16.62 10.64
N GLU A 18 24.47 -15.92 10.96
CA GLU A 18 24.48 -14.80 11.92
C GLU A 18 24.81 -15.25 13.34
N ILE A 19 24.26 -16.36 13.80
CA ILE A 19 24.64 -16.94 15.10
C ILE A 19 26.10 -17.37 15.09
N GLY A 20 26.56 -18.06 14.06
CA GLY A 20 27.96 -18.47 13.89
C GLY A 20 28.90 -17.27 13.81
N LEU A 21 28.55 -16.22 13.08
CA LEU A 21 29.30 -14.97 13.01
C LEU A 21 29.30 -14.20 14.33
N ASN A 22 28.21 -14.21 15.10
CA ASN A 22 28.16 -13.58 16.43
C ASN A 22 29.01 -14.33 17.46
N ILE A 23 29.10 -15.67 17.38
CA ILE A 23 30.00 -16.46 18.20
C ILE A 23 31.46 -16.23 17.76
N LEU A 24 31.73 -16.23 16.47
CA LEU A 24 33.06 -15.96 15.88
C LEU A 24 33.51 -14.50 16.12
N ARG A 25 32.60 -13.53 16.24
CA ARG A 25 32.93 -12.14 16.57
C ARG A 25 33.66 -11.99 17.90
N ARG A 26 33.47 -12.92 18.83
CA ARG A 26 34.10 -12.88 20.15
C ARG A 26 35.47 -13.54 20.21
N ILE A 27 35.84 -14.33 19.19
CA ILE A 27 36.97 -15.27 19.30
C ILE A 27 38.01 -15.11 18.14
N THR A 28 37.63 -14.48 17.00
CA THR A 28 38.48 -14.43 15.80
C THR A 28 38.72 -13.04 15.25
N PRO A 29 39.93 -12.76 14.69
CA PRO A 29 40.22 -11.53 13.95
C PRO A 29 39.31 -11.31 12.75
N ALA A 30 39.09 -10.04 12.36
CA ALA A 30 38.17 -9.65 11.26
C ALA A 30 38.52 -10.33 9.93
N SER A 31 39.79 -10.48 9.62
CA SER A 31 40.30 -11.13 8.40
C SER A 31 39.90 -12.60 8.27
N VAL A 32 39.88 -13.34 9.40
CA VAL A 32 39.50 -14.77 9.41
C VAL A 32 37.98 -14.92 9.24
N ARG A 33 37.22 -14.01 9.83
CA ARG A 33 35.76 -13.98 9.66
C ARG A 33 35.37 -13.72 8.20
N GLU A 34 36.03 -12.77 7.57
CA GLU A 34 35.79 -12.41 6.18
C GLU A 34 36.13 -13.57 5.24
N ALA A 35 37.24 -14.25 5.47
CA ALA A 35 37.67 -15.39 4.69
C ALA A 35 36.71 -16.60 4.79
N VAL A 36 36.05 -16.80 5.95
CA VAL A 36 35.03 -17.87 6.14
C VAL A 36 33.68 -17.49 5.67
N ALA A 37 33.23 -16.23 5.92
CA ALA A 37 31.93 -15.77 5.53
C ALA A 37 31.80 -15.51 4.02
N ARG A 38 32.87 -15.03 3.37
CA ARG A 38 32.86 -14.65 1.96
C ARG A 38 32.45 -15.79 1.02
N PRO A 39 32.98 -17.00 1.05
CA PRO A 39 32.54 -18.07 0.16
C PRO A 39 31.12 -18.56 0.42
N ILE A 40 30.60 -18.38 1.65
CA ILE A 40 29.19 -18.68 1.97
C ILE A 40 28.28 -17.61 1.42
N ILE A 41 28.63 -16.35 1.60
CA ILE A 41 27.88 -15.19 1.07
C ILE A 41 27.87 -15.24 -0.46
N GLU A 42 29.00 -15.46 -1.12
CA GLU A 42 29.11 -15.55 -2.58
C GLU A 42 28.32 -16.73 -3.18
N ARG A 43 28.03 -17.76 -2.39
CA ARG A 43 27.22 -18.91 -2.82
C ARG A 43 25.71 -18.64 -2.71
N VAL A 44 25.31 -17.69 -1.88
CA VAL A 44 23.92 -17.34 -1.59
C VAL A 44 23.48 -16.13 -2.44
N TRP A 45 24.36 -15.16 -2.63
CA TRP A 45 24.11 -13.95 -3.43
C TRP A 45 24.81 -14.08 -4.79
N PRO A 46 24.14 -13.72 -5.88
CA PRO A 46 24.84 -13.66 -7.16
C PRO A 46 25.98 -12.64 -7.06
N PRO A 47 27.16 -12.92 -7.66
CA PRO A 47 28.27 -11.96 -7.68
C PRO A 47 27.84 -10.66 -8.39
N VAL A 48 28.54 -9.57 -8.09
CA VAL A 48 28.30 -8.28 -8.77
C VAL A 48 28.37 -8.47 -10.28
N GLY A 49 27.30 -8.06 -11.00
CA GLY A 49 27.13 -8.29 -12.42
C GLY A 49 26.58 -9.68 -12.80
N GLY A 50 26.42 -10.59 -11.84
CA GLY A 50 25.89 -11.94 -12.07
C GLY A 50 24.36 -12.08 -11.98
N VAL A 51 23.65 -11.01 -11.61
CA VAL A 51 22.18 -11.01 -11.54
C VAL A 51 21.59 -11.09 -12.94
N LYS A 52 20.69 -12.05 -13.14
CA LYS A 52 19.94 -12.21 -14.40
C LYS A 52 18.56 -11.60 -14.22
N PHE A 53 18.34 -10.42 -14.77
CA PHE A 53 17.07 -9.71 -14.71
C PHE A 53 16.00 -10.26 -15.67
N GLY A 54 16.41 -11.02 -16.71
CA GLY A 54 15.45 -11.49 -17.73
C GLY A 54 14.72 -10.32 -18.38
N ASP A 55 13.41 -10.47 -18.53
CA ASP A 55 12.53 -9.45 -19.14
C ASP A 55 12.44 -8.15 -18.29
N LEU A 56 12.74 -8.23 -16.99
CA LEU A 56 12.76 -7.06 -16.08
C LEU A 56 13.98 -6.14 -16.30
N ARG A 57 14.82 -6.39 -17.31
CA ARG A 57 15.99 -5.54 -17.62
C ARG A 57 15.63 -4.25 -18.35
N GLN A 58 14.37 -4.10 -18.76
CA GLN A 58 13.90 -2.91 -19.46
C GLN A 58 13.82 -1.71 -18.51
N THR A 59 14.02 -0.51 -19.06
CA THR A 59 13.93 0.76 -18.32
C THR A 59 12.53 1.38 -18.39
N SER A 60 11.64 0.80 -19.18
CA SER A 60 10.23 1.14 -19.29
C SER A 60 9.37 -0.04 -18.84
N PRO A 61 8.12 0.18 -18.44
CA PRO A 61 7.19 -0.88 -18.11
C PRO A 61 7.05 -1.91 -19.24
N LEU A 62 6.84 -3.17 -18.88
CA LEU A 62 6.59 -4.25 -19.85
C LEU A 62 5.25 -4.09 -20.57
N ARG A 63 4.29 -3.41 -19.93
CA ARG A 63 2.98 -3.13 -20.50
C ARG A 63 2.59 -1.68 -20.29
N GLU A 64 1.77 -1.15 -21.19
CA GLU A 64 1.06 0.10 -20.98
C GLU A 64 -0.07 -0.10 -19.95
N ILE A 65 -0.39 0.95 -19.18
CA ILE A 65 -1.37 0.88 -18.06
C ILE A 65 -2.79 0.55 -18.56
N ALA A 66 -3.08 0.74 -19.83
CA ALA A 66 -4.44 0.66 -20.39
C ALA A 66 -4.91 -0.76 -20.74
N ASP A 67 -4.16 -1.81 -20.43
CA ASP A 67 -4.56 -3.18 -20.80
C ASP A 67 -5.51 -3.76 -19.73
N SER A 68 -6.79 -3.37 -19.83
CA SER A 68 -7.87 -3.89 -18.96
C SER A 68 -8.05 -5.40 -19.06
N ASP A 69 -7.57 -6.02 -20.13
CA ASP A 69 -7.69 -7.45 -20.38
C ASP A 69 -6.60 -8.26 -19.65
N ALA A 70 -5.58 -7.60 -19.11
CA ALA A 70 -4.47 -8.26 -18.43
C ALA A 70 -4.87 -8.84 -17.05
N GLY A 71 -5.93 -8.34 -16.42
CA GLY A 71 -6.40 -8.78 -15.10
C GLY A 71 -6.32 -7.67 -14.04
N THR A 72 -6.50 -8.03 -12.76
CA THR A 72 -6.52 -7.09 -11.65
C THR A 72 -5.12 -6.51 -11.39
N PRO A 73 -4.95 -5.19 -11.36
CA PRO A 73 -3.69 -4.55 -10.96
C PRO A 73 -3.21 -5.01 -9.58
N ILE A 74 -1.90 -5.02 -9.36
CA ILE A 74 -1.33 -5.53 -8.11
C ILE A 74 -1.71 -4.68 -6.90
N ASP A 75 -1.76 -3.37 -7.03
CA ASP A 75 -2.20 -2.46 -5.97
C ASP A 75 -3.69 -2.67 -5.65
N GLN A 76 -4.54 -2.84 -6.66
CA GLN A 76 -5.95 -3.16 -6.47
C GLN A 76 -6.16 -4.48 -5.74
N TYR A 77 -5.33 -5.50 -5.99
CA TYR A 77 -5.36 -6.75 -5.23
C TYR A 77 -5.21 -6.50 -3.72
N TYR A 78 -4.30 -5.63 -3.31
CA TYR A 78 -4.10 -5.29 -1.90
C TYR A 78 -5.24 -4.43 -1.34
N VAL A 79 -5.77 -3.48 -2.12
CA VAL A 79 -6.97 -2.72 -1.74
C VAL A 79 -8.14 -3.66 -1.45
N GLU A 80 -8.43 -4.58 -2.37
CA GLU A 80 -9.53 -5.53 -2.24
C GLU A 80 -9.31 -6.53 -1.09
N THR A 81 -8.07 -6.97 -0.87
CA THR A 81 -7.71 -7.81 0.28
C THR A 81 -7.97 -7.08 1.60
N PHE A 82 -7.62 -5.81 1.69
CA PHE A 82 -7.90 -4.98 2.86
C PHE A 82 -9.40 -4.81 3.08
N LEU A 83 -10.14 -4.38 2.06
CA LEU A 83 -11.58 -4.13 2.17
C LEU A 83 -12.37 -5.41 2.49
N THR A 84 -11.96 -6.56 1.95
CA THR A 84 -12.52 -7.86 2.33
C THR A 84 -12.41 -8.11 3.84
N ARG A 85 -11.24 -7.84 4.43
CA ARG A 85 -11.01 -8.01 5.87
C ARG A 85 -11.79 -7.00 6.72
N GLN A 86 -12.11 -5.82 6.17
CA GLN A 86 -12.83 -4.75 6.84
C GLN A 86 -14.32 -4.69 6.45
N ALA A 87 -14.83 -5.62 5.66
CA ALA A 87 -16.16 -5.61 5.09
C ALA A 87 -17.30 -5.42 6.12
N HIS A 88 -17.08 -5.89 7.36
CA HIS A 88 -18.03 -5.73 8.45
C HIS A 88 -18.22 -4.27 8.92
N HIS A 89 -17.28 -3.38 8.61
CA HIS A 89 -17.39 -1.94 8.87
C HIS A 89 -18.14 -1.20 7.77
N ILE A 90 -18.29 -1.79 6.58
CA ILE A 90 -18.97 -1.18 5.45
C ILE A 90 -20.47 -1.44 5.59
N GLN A 91 -21.16 -0.49 6.25
CA GLN A 91 -22.58 -0.63 6.61
C GLN A 91 -23.30 0.71 6.79
N ALA A 92 -24.60 0.64 6.85
CA ALA A 92 -25.52 1.78 7.10
C ALA A 92 -25.33 2.90 6.09
N THR A 93 -24.82 4.08 6.47
CA THR A 93 -24.59 5.22 5.56
C THR A 93 -23.10 5.28 5.21
N VAL A 94 -22.78 5.02 3.96
CA VAL A 94 -21.40 4.96 3.46
C VAL A 94 -21.13 6.11 2.51
N LEU A 95 -19.95 6.71 2.62
CA LEU A 95 -19.38 7.60 1.62
C LEU A 95 -18.21 6.91 0.94
N GLU A 96 -18.24 6.83 -0.38
CA GLU A 96 -17.10 6.36 -1.17
C GLU A 96 -16.63 7.46 -2.12
N PHE A 97 -15.32 7.51 -2.35
CA PHE A 97 -14.72 8.49 -3.25
C PHE A 97 -14.56 7.91 -4.64
N HIS A 98 -15.00 8.65 -5.65
CA HIS A 98 -14.91 8.38 -7.09
C HIS A 98 -16.02 7.46 -7.63
N ALA A 99 -16.34 6.36 -6.99
CA ALA A 99 -17.40 5.42 -7.37
C ALA A 99 -17.94 4.73 -6.11
N ASP A 100 -18.97 3.90 -6.23
CA ASP A 100 -19.51 3.09 -5.13
C ASP A 100 -19.29 1.58 -5.31
N ASP A 101 -18.36 1.21 -6.15
CA ASP A 101 -18.05 -0.17 -6.50
C ASP A 101 -17.64 -1.00 -5.28
N TYR A 102 -16.81 -0.46 -4.41
CA TYR A 102 -16.38 -1.13 -3.20
C TYR A 102 -17.47 -1.20 -2.15
N THR A 103 -18.28 -0.13 -2.04
CA THR A 103 -19.47 -0.11 -1.17
C THR A 103 -20.44 -1.20 -1.57
N CYS A 104 -20.79 -1.30 -2.85
CA CYS A 104 -21.67 -2.34 -3.37
C CYS A 104 -21.09 -3.74 -3.17
N ARG A 105 -19.82 -3.94 -3.53
CA ARG A 105 -19.17 -5.24 -3.54
C ARG A 105 -18.90 -5.78 -2.14
N PHE A 106 -18.42 -4.96 -1.21
CA PHE A 106 -18.02 -5.38 0.12
C PHE A 106 -19.05 -5.06 1.21
N GLY A 107 -19.92 -4.08 1.01
CA GLY A 107 -20.99 -3.72 1.92
C GLY A 107 -22.24 -4.58 1.74
N GLY A 108 -22.70 -4.74 0.49
CA GLY A 108 -23.89 -5.50 0.16
C GLY A 108 -25.13 -5.01 0.93
N ASP A 109 -25.94 -5.93 1.40
CA ASP A 109 -27.22 -5.65 2.12
C ASP A 109 -27.03 -4.91 3.46
N ARG A 110 -25.81 -4.77 3.96
CA ARG A 110 -25.51 -3.99 5.18
C ARG A 110 -25.59 -2.48 4.94
N VAL A 111 -25.44 -2.05 3.70
CA VAL A 111 -25.50 -0.64 3.31
C VAL A 111 -26.93 -0.23 3.07
N ARG A 112 -27.36 0.85 3.74
CA ARG A 112 -28.69 1.45 3.55
C ARG A 112 -28.66 2.62 2.59
N THR A 113 -27.56 3.39 2.64
CA THR A 113 -27.37 4.57 1.81
C THR A 113 -25.92 4.60 1.36
N SER A 114 -25.70 4.67 0.06
CA SER A 114 -24.39 4.90 -0.55
C SER A 114 -24.38 6.31 -1.15
N ASN A 115 -23.37 7.08 -0.76
CA ASN A 115 -23.10 8.39 -1.33
C ASN A 115 -21.73 8.33 -2.02
N ILE A 116 -21.65 8.98 -3.18
CA ILE A 116 -20.40 9.11 -3.93
C ILE A 116 -19.93 10.55 -3.82
N PHE A 117 -18.64 10.72 -3.54
CA PHE A 117 -17.98 12.01 -3.67
C PHE A 117 -17.03 11.96 -4.88
N GLU A 118 -17.40 12.67 -5.94
CA GLU A 118 -16.56 12.82 -7.11
C GLU A 118 -15.61 14.01 -6.93
N LEU A 119 -14.32 13.75 -7.01
CA LEU A 119 -13.36 14.81 -7.23
C LEU A 119 -13.54 15.24 -8.70
N VAL A 120 -14.04 16.45 -8.92
CA VAL A 120 -14.23 16.99 -10.27
C VAL A 120 -12.86 17.25 -10.90
N GLU A 121 -12.41 16.33 -11.72
CA GLU A 121 -11.09 16.35 -12.38
C GLU A 121 -10.86 17.52 -13.34
N ASN A 122 -11.90 18.29 -13.67
CA ASN A 122 -11.85 19.32 -14.74
C ASN A 122 -11.52 20.73 -14.27
N LYS A 123 -11.12 20.93 -13.03
CA LYS A 123 -10.62 22.23 -12.56
C LYS A 123 -9.25 22.06 -11.92
N ILE A 124 -8.26 21.78 -12.77
CA ILE A 124 -6.86 22.09 -12.46
C ILE A 124 -6.71 23.62 -12.65
N ASP A 125 -7.42 24.36 -11.86
CA ASP A 125 -7.02 25.71 -11.48
C ASP A 125 -6.34 25.53 -10.12
N PRO A 126 -5.03 25.81 -10.00
CA PRO A 126 -4.34 25.76 -8.71
C PRO A 126 -5.01 26.62 -7.64
N ASN A 127 -6.00 27.43 -8.00
CA ASN A 127 -6.75 28.31 -7.11
C ASN A 127 -8.23 27.87 -6.89
N THR A 128 -8.71 26.79 -7.51
CA THR A 128 -10.08 26.28 -7.32
C THR A 128 -10.04 24.77 -7.14
N GLU A 129 -9.40 24.35 -6.07
CA GLU A 129 -9.42 22.97 -5.61
C GLU A 129 -10.84 22.60 -5.19
N SER A 130 -11.47 21.63 -5.87
CA SER A 130 -12.53 20.82 -5.26
C SER A 130 -11.86 19.89 -4.26
N ASP A 131 -11.34 20.50 -3.24
CA ASP A 131 -10.50 19.90 -2.27
C ASP A 131 -11.39 19.36 -1.13
N LEU A 132 -11.12 18.18 -0.65
CA LEU A 132 -11.62 17.69 0.65
C LEU A 132 -11.36 18.71 1.78
N THR A 133 -10.56 19.72 1.53
CA THR A 133 -10.30 20.87 2.41
C THR A 133 -11.50 21.82 2.51
N ILE A 134 -12.48 21.77 1.60
CA ILE A 134 -13.64 22.65 1.65
C ILE A 134 -14.63 22.12 2.70
N PRO A 135 -14.77 22.74 3.88
CA PRO A 135 -15.51 22.19 5.01
C PRO A 135 -17.02 22.06 4.80
N HIS A 136 -17.57 22.63 3.73
CA HIS A 136 -19.00 22.76 3.52
C HIS A 136 -19.61 21.71 2.61
N ASP A 137 -18.80 20.99 1.82
CA ASP A 137 -19.31 20.10 0.78
C ASP A 137 -19.77 18.75 1.31
N ILE A 138 -19.22 18.32 2.45
CA ILE A 138 -19.57 17.05 3.07
C ILE A 138 -20.16 17.30 4.46
N PRO A 139 -21.41 16.86 4.74
CA PRO A 139 -22.06 17.12 6.04
C PRO A 139 -21.34 16.41 7.19
N ALA A 140 -21.33 17.07 8.36
CA ALA A 140 -20.75 16.52 9.58
C ALA A 140 -21.58 15.36 10.13
N GLU A 141 -20.92 14.41 10.83
CA GLU A 141 -21.54 13.31 11.59
C GLU A 141 -22.62 12.54 10.82
N THR A 142 -22.37 12.30 9.54
CA THR A 142 -23.35 11.71 8.64
C THR A 142 -23.03 10.24 8.33
N TYR A 143 -21.76 9.89 8.26
CA TYR A 143 -21.34 8.60 7.73
C TYR A 143 -20.94 7.61 8.81
N ASP A 144 -21.43 6.38 8.67
CA ASP A 144 -21.02 5.24 9.49
C ASP A 144 -19.71 4.64 8.97
N CYS A 145 -19.47 4.73 7.66
CA CYS A 145 -18.21 4.35 7.03
C CYS A 145 -17.83 5.32 5.92
N ILE A 146 -16.54 5.62 5.79
CA ILE A 146 -15.97 6.36 4.66
C ILE A 146 -14.91 5.48 4.01
N ILE A 147 -15.00 5.29 2.68
CA ILE A 147 -14.04 4.53 1.88
C ILE A 147 -13.33 5.50 0.95
N ILE A 148 -12.01 5.64 1.11
CA ILE A 148 -11.17 6.51 0.28
C ILE A 148 -9.93 5.75 -0.22
N PRO A 149 -10.08 4.94 -1.28
CA PRO A 149 -9.01 4.14 -1.82
C PRO A 149 -8.15 4.97 -2.77
N GLN A 150 -6.83 4.94 -2.57
CA GLN A 150 -5.84 5.54 -3.49
C GLN A 150 -6.16 6.99 -3.94
N MET A 151 -6.66 7.83 -3.02
CA MET A 151 -7.05 9.21 -3.32
C MET A 151 -6.24 10.25 -2.54
N LEU A 152 -5.86 9.96 -1.30
CA LEU A 152 -5.19 10.93 -0.41
C LEU A 152 -3.86 11.44 -0.98
N HIS A 153 -3.15 10.62 -1.75
CA HIS A 153 -1.90 11.06 -2.37
C HIS A 153 -2.08 12.18 -3.42
N ARG A 154 -3.30 12.38 -3.90
CA ARG A 154 -3.67 13.41 -4.88
C ARG A 154 -4.12 14.73 -4.23
N ILE A 155 -4.19 14.78 -2.91
CA ILE A 155 -4.63 15.95 -2.15
C ILE A 155 -3.41 16.59 -1.48
N TYR A 156 -3.17 17.88 -1.75
CA TYR A 156 -2.00 18.55 -1.20
C TYR A 156 -2.11 18.80 0.30
N ASN A 157 -3.27 19.30 0.77
CA ASN A 157 -3.48 19.62 2.18
C ASN A 157 -4.07 18.44 2.96
N LEU A 158 -3.21 17.53 3.37
CA LEU A 158 -3.59 16.30 4.07
C LEU A 158 -4.15 16.53 5.47
N ASP A 159 -3.61 17.53 6.22
CA ASP A 159 -4.05 17.79 7.59
C ASP A 159 -5.53 18.21 7.63
N THR A 160 -5.92 19.16 6.78
CA THR A 160 -7.30 19.61 6.67
C THR A 160 -8.22 18.51 6.15
N THR A 161 -7.72 17.69 5.22
CA THR A 161 -8.45 16.55 4.67
C THR A 161 -8.77 15.53 5.75
N VAL A 162 -7.79 15.14 6.57
CA VAL A 162 -8.00 14.17 7.67
C VAL A 162 -8.98 14.72 8.72
N GLN A 163 -8.91 16.01 9.03
CA GLN A 163 -9.88 16.68 9.92
C GLN A 163 -11.28 16.67 9.33
N THR A 164 -11.42 16.92 8.02
CA THR A 164 -12.71 16.89 7.32
C THR A 164 -13.31 15.49 7.34
N LEU A 165 -12.54 14.46 7.01
CA LEU A 165 -12.98 13.07 7.06
C LEU A 165 -13.43 12.66 8.48
N TYR A 166 -12.67 13.05 9.49
CA TYR A 166 -13.07 12.83 10.88
C TYR A 166 -14.39 13.53 11.23
N ARG A 167 -14.54 14.81 10.83
CA ARG A 167 -15.76 15.58 11.07
C ARG A 167 -17.00 14.91 10.45
N CYS A 168 -16.87 14.35 9.25
CA CYS A 168 -17.96 13.73 8.49
C CYS A 168 -18.39 12.37 9.06
N LEU A 169 -17.51 11.66 9.76
CA LEU A 169 -17.85 10.43 10.45
C LEU A 169 -18.76 10.69 11.66
N LYS A 170 -19.70 9.80 11.92
CA LYS A 170 -20.42 9.71 13.20
C LYS A 170 -19.48 9.23 14.30
N PRO A 171 -19.79 9.50 15.60
CA PRO A 171 -19.14 8.79 16.68
C PRO A 171 -19.24 7.26 16.48
N GLY A 172 -18.15 6.54 16.59
CA GLY A 172 -18.04 5.11 16.26
C GLY A 172 -17.88 4.80 14.77
N GLY A 173 -17.99 5.80 13.89
CA GLY A 173 -17.81 5.64 12.45
C GLY A 173 -16.36 5.31 12.07
N VAL A 174 -16.18 4.65 10.92
CA VAL A 174 -14.91 4.08 10.49
C VAL A 174 -14.47 4.66 9.15
N LEU A 175 -13.22 5.10 9.08
CA LEU A 175 -12.52 5.43 7.86
C LEU A 175 -11.70 4.23 7.39
N LEU A 176 -11.91 3.83 6.15
CA LEU A 176 -11.11 2.84 5.42
C LEU A 176 -10.41 3.54 4.25
N ALA A 177 -9.10 3.72 4.36
CA ALA A 177 -8.32 4.39 3.35
C ALA A 177 -7.14 3.55 2.90
N THR A 178 -6.68 3.78 1.67
CA THR A 178 -5.43 3.25 1.17
C THR A 178 -4.62 4.33 0.46
N VAL A 179 -3.29 4.24 0.57
CA VAL A 179 -2.37 5.17 -0.06
C VAL A 179 -1.18 4.44 -0.67
N PRO A 180 -0.58 4.96 -1.74
CA PRO A 180 0.59 4.35 -2.36
C PRO A 180 1.84 4.56 -1.49
N GLY A 181 2.63 3.50 -1.34
CA GLY A 181 3.99 3.58 -0.84
C GLY A 181 5.00 3.84 -1.95
N ILE A 182 4.63 3.47 -3.18
CA ILE A 182 5.38 3.71 -4.42
C ILE A 182 4.39 4.11 -5.52
N GLY A 183 4.83 4.75 -6.59
CA GLY A 183 3.92 5.18 -7.66
C GLY A 183 4.62 5.92 -8.79
N LEU A 184 3.81 6.40 -9.73
CA LEU A 184 4.23 7.26 -10.83
C LEU A 184 4.52 8.67 -10.32
N ILE A 185 5.51 9.33 -10.93
CA ILE A 185 5.87 10.73 -10.62
C ILE A 185 5.41 11.69 -11.71
N ASN A 186 5.05 11.18 -12.88
CA ASN A 186 4.50 11.94 -13.99
C ASN A 186 3.67 11.03 -14.90
N ASP A 187 2.57 11.52 -15.43
CA ASP A 187 1.69 10.83 -16.40
C ASP A 187 1.02 11.89 -17.29
N ASP A 188 0.69 11.53 -18.52
CA ASP A 188 -0.10 12.38 -19.41
C ASP A 188 -1.54 12.57 -18.89
N ASN A 189 -2.01 11.67 -18.03
CA ASN A 189 -3.24 11.82 -17.29
C ASN A 189 -2.96 12.35 -15.88
N PRO A 190 -3.23 13.65 -15.59
CA PRO A 190 -3.02 14.25 -14.27
C PRO A 190 -3.73 13.52 -13.13
N ALA A 191 -4.83 12.81 -13.45
CA ALA A 191 -5.59 12.02 -12.49
C ALA A 191 -4.79 10.82 -11.90
N ARG A 192 -3.68 10.44 -12.51
CA ARG A 192 -2.83 9.32 -12.06
C ARG A 192 -1.63 9.75 -11.23
N VAL A 193 -1.34 11.04 -11.19
CA VAL A 193 -0.19 11.59 -10.47
C VAL A 193 -0.64 12.17 -9.14
N GLY A 194 0.13 11.90 -8.10
CA GLY A 194 -0.10 12.44 -6.77
C GLY A 194 1.03 13.33 -6.30
N TYR A 195 0.74 14.17 -5.30
CA TYR A 195 1.74 14.98 -4.59
C TYR A 195 2.62 14.11 -3.70
N TRP A 196 2.12 12.95 -3.24
CA TRP A 196 2.69 12.19 -2.14
C TRP A 196 2.91 10.73 -2.46
N ALA A 197 4.03 10.20 -2.01
CA ALA A 197 4.24 8.78 -1.74
C ALA A 197 4.46 8.64 -0.23
N PHE A 198 3.85 7.62 0.38
CA PHE A 198 3.79 7.53 1.83
C PHE A 198 4.69 6.44 2.39
N THR A 199 5.06 6.59 3.66
CA THR A 199 5.49 5.47 4.50
C THR A 199 4.40 5.18 5.53
N GLU A 200 4.33 3.94 6.03
CA GLU A 200 3.37 3.58 7.08
C GLU A 200 3.50 4.50 8.30
N LYS A 201 4.75 4.84 8.68
CA LYS A 201 5.04 5.76 9.77
C LYS A 201 4.49 7.17 9.51
N ALA A 202 4.64 7.70 8.29
CA ALA A 202 4.13 9.03 7.94
C ALA A 202 2.61 9.07 8.02
N VAL A 203 1.94 8.04 7.49
CA VAL A 203 0.48 7.91 7.56
C VAL A 203 0.00 7.85 9.01
N HIS A 204 0.62 7.03 9.84
CA HIS A 204 0.25 6.95 11.26
C HIS A 204 0.38 8.32 11.95
N GLN A 205 1.45 9.06 11.70
CA GLN A 205 1.67 10.40 12.28
C GLN A 205 0.67 11.44 11.75
N LEU A 206 0.22 11.33 10.52
CA LEU A 206 -0.79 12.19 9.92
C LEU A 206 -2.17 12.02 10.59
N PHE A 207 -2.57 10.78 10.87
CA PHE A 207 -3.89 10.48 11.41
C PHE A 207 -3.96 10.55 12.95
N ALA A 208 -2.86 10.27 13.64
CA ALA A 208 -2.84 10.16 15.11
C ALA A 208 -3.29 11.41 15.86
N PRO A 209 -2.97 12.65 15.44
CA PRO A 209 -3.43 13.87 16.13
C PRO A 209 -4.95 14.05 16.09
N VAL A 210 -5.62 13.50 15.05
CA VAL A 210 -7.05 13.70 14.81
C VAL A 210 -7.88 12.56 15.40
N PHE A 211 -7.51 11.31 15.13
CA PHE A 211 -8.25 10.13 15.56
C PHE A 211 -7.82 9.57 16.91
N GLY A 212 -6.63 9.94 17.39
CA GLY A 212 -6.01 9.31 18.55
C GLY A 212 -5.27 8.02 18.19
N THR A 213 -4.05 7.85 18.71
CA THR A 213 -3.14 6.72 18.35
C THR A 213 -3.77 5.34 18.57
N GLY A 214 -4.62 5.16 19.59
CA GLY A 214 -5.27 3.88 19.90
C GLY A 214 -6.39 3.49 18.94
N ASN A 215 -6.90 4.46 18.14
CA ASN A 215 -8.04 4.26 17.26
C ASN A 215 -7.62 4.06 15.79
N ILE A 216 -6.31 4.03 15.52
CA ILE A 216 -5.75 3.89 14.18
C ILE A 216 -5.03 2.56 14.08
N LYS A 217 -5.27 1.86 12.99
CA LYS A 217 -4.48 0.72 12.57
C LYS A 217 -3.99 0.95 11.16
N THR A 218 -2.68 1.06 11.00
CA THR A 218 -2.01 1.09 9.70
C THR A 218 -1.38 -0.27 9.42
N GLN A 219 -1.24 -0.59 8.16
CA GLN A 219 -0.54 -1.80 7.71
C GLN A 219 0.01 -1.58 6.31
N ALA A 220 1.31 -1.80 6.15
CA ALA A 220 1.95 -1.85 4.84
C ALA A 220 1.72 -3.22 4.18
N TYR A 221 1.56 -3.23 2.87
CA TYR A 221 1.44 -4.43 2.03
C TYR A 221 2.46 -4.39 0.93
N GLY A 222 2.90 -5.57 0.50
CA GLY A 222 3.78 -5.77 -0.62
C GLY A 222 5.14 -6.37 -0.24
N ASN A 223 5.97 -6.50 -1.25
CA ASN A 223 7.35 -6.98 -1.19
C ASN A 223 8.07 -6.57 -2.47
N VAL A 224 9.39 -6.80 -2.54
CA VAL A 224 10.21 -6.42 -3.70
C VAL A 224 9.69 -6.99 -5.03
N LEU A 225 9.19 -8.24 -5.04
CA LEU A 225 8.68 -8.86 -6.26
C LEU A 225 7.38 -8.18 -6.71
N ALA A 226 6.43 -7.99 -5.79
CA ALA A 226 5.17 -7.31 -6.07
C ALA A 226 5.38 -5.85 -6.51
N ALA A 227 6.33 -5.14 -5.88
CA ALA A 227 6.70 -3.78 -6.27
C ALA A 227 7.32 -3.72 -7.67
N SER A 228 8.21 -4.67 -8.00
CA SER A 228 8.78 -4.76 -9.34
C SER A 228 7.71 -5.06 -10.39
N ALA A 229 6.82 -6.00 -10.12
CA ALA A 229 5.73 -6.35 -11.01
C ALA A 229 4.74 -5.16 -11.19
N PHE A 230 4.46 -4.42 -10.12
CA PHE A 230 3.63 -3.21 -10.17
C PHE A 230 4.24 -2.15 -11.12
N TYR A 231 5.55 -1.87 -11.02
CA TYR A 231 6.20 -0.91 -11.92
C TYR A 231 6.25 -1.37 -13.38
N HIS A 232 6.12 -2.66 -13.64
CA HIS A 232 6.01 -3.22 -14.99
C HIS A 232 4.56 -3.37 -15.48
N ASN A 233 3.58 -2.83 -14.75
CA ASN A 233 2.14 -2.92 -15.04
C ASN A 233 1.65 -4.37 -15.21
N LEU A 234 2.22 -5.29 -14.43
CA LEU A 234 1.77 -6.68 -14.42
C LEU A 234 0.51 -6.85 -13.56
N ALA A 235 -0.32 -7.79 -13.94
CA ALA A 235 -1.52 -8.12 -13.19
C ALA A 235 -1.24 -9.13 -12.05
N SER A 236 -2.13 -9.15 -11.05
CA SER A 236 -1.98 -10.02 -9.89
C SER A 236 -2.02 -11.51 -10.22
N ASN A 237 -2.72 -11.91 -11.29
CA ASN A 237 -2.79 -13.29 -11.76
C ASN A 237 -1.48 -13.78 -12.41
N GLU A 238 -0.54 -12.91 -12.71
CA GLU A 238 0.79 -13.26 -13.21
C GLU A 238 1.77 -13.66 -12.12
N LEU A 239 1.42 -13.38 -10.86
CA LEU A 239 2.17 -13.81 -9.70
C LEU A 239 1.42 -14.92 -8.95
N ALA A 240 2.16 -15.88 -8.41
CA ALA A 240 1.55 -16.84 -7.50
C ALA A 240 1.01 -16.11 -6.26
N GLN A 241 -0.21 -16.42 -5.83
CA GLN A 241 -0.87 -15.79 -4.68
C GLN A 241 0.02 -15.81 -3.43
N THR A 242 0.73 -16.91 -3.17
CA THR A 242 1.67 -17.02 -2.05
C THR A 242 2.83 -16.01 -2.11
N LYS A 243 3.10 -15.42 -3.28
CA LYS A 243 4.09 -14.35 -3.46
C LYS A 243 3.48 -12.98 -3.22
N LEU A 244 2.23 -12.76 -3.62
CA LEU A 244 1.48 -11.55 -3.31
C LEU A 244 1.18 -11.47 -1.81
N ASP A 245 0.79 -12.57 -1.18
CA ASP A 245 0.45 -12.63 0.25
C ASP A 245 1.69 -12.55 1.17
N HIS A 246 2.88 -12.78 0.61
CA HIS A 246 4.13 -12.62 1.37
C HIS A 246 4.36 -11.14 1.67
N GLN A 247 4.37 -10.81 2.95
CA GLN A 247 4.60 -9.48 3.46
C GLN A 247 6.07 -9.31 3.84
N ASP A 248 6.68 -8.23 3.39
CA ASP A 248 8.04 -7.86 3.77
C ASP A 248 7.99 -6.60 4.64
N ASP A 249 8.50 -6.68 5.86
CA ASP A 249 8.48 -5.58 6.83
C ASP A 249 9.39 -4.40 6.42
N GLN A 250 10.26 -4.60 5.43
CA GLN A 250 11.21 -3.58 4.96
C GLN A 250 10.79 -2.91 3.65
N TYR A 251 9.90 -3.55 2.87
CA TYR A 251 9.49 -3.09 1.55
C TYR A 251 7.97 -3.03 1.44
N GLN A 252 7.46 -1.84 1.19
CA GLN A 252 6.04 -1.55 1.05
C GLN A 252 5.69 -1.19 -0.40
N LEU A 253 4.49 -1.54 -0.82
CA LEU A 253 3.87 -1.08 -2.07
C LEU A 253 2.67 -0.19 -1.76
N LEU A 254 1.80 -0.65 -0.88
CA LEU A 254 0.55 0.00 -0.51
C LEU A 254 0.40 0.03 1.01
N ILE A 255 -0.15 1.11 1.54
CA ILE A 255 -0.44 1.26 2.96
C ILE A 255 -1.94 1.38 3.14
N THR A 256 -2.47 0.63 4.10
CA THR A 256 -3.89 0.67 4.48
C THR A 256 -4.08 1.35 5.81
N ILE A 257 -5.19 2.03 5.96
CA ILE A 257 -5.56 2.77 7.15
C ILE A 257 -6.99 2.38 7.55
N ARG A 258 -7.15 1.93 8.79
CA ARG A 258 -8.43 1.88 9.47
C ARG A 258 -8.38 2.84 10.65
N ALA A 259 -9.23 3.86 10.64
CA ALA A 259 -9.33 4.82 11.73
C ALA A 259 -10.78 4.92 12.22
N ILE A 260 -10.98 4.96 13.54
CA ILE A 260 -12.30 4.98 14.18
C ILE A 260 -12.48 6.32 14.90
N LYS A 261 -13.60 7.00 14.64
CA LYS A 261 -13.98 8.22 15.39
C LYS A 261 -14.51 7.85 16.76
N VAL A 262 -13.97 8.43 17.81
CA VAL A 262 -14.44 8.32 19.21
C VAL A 262 -15.28 9.53 19.59
#